data_a272ef7212531a50f76430a65698c5a7
#
_entry.id   a272ef7212531a50f76430a65698c5a7
#
_cell.length_a   1.000
_cell.length_b   1.000
_cell.length_c   1.000
_cell.angle_alpha   90.00
_cell.angle_beta   90.00
_cell.angle_gamma   90.00
#
_symmetry.space_group_name_H-M   'P 1'
#
loop_
_entity.id
_entity.type
_entity.pdbx_description
1 polymer ?
#
loop_
_entity_poly.entity_id
_entity_poly.type
_entity_poly.pdbx_seq_one_letter_code
_entity_poly.pdbx_strand_id
1 'polypeptide(L)'
;MGKKSVSGEQLFDIDVSVKRRVSEDDIQSVWDYWVATHHSGRKGPKPQWSSLRRRRIHDAIRDYGLAATLAAIEGCTHSPWHMGQNPNGTRYNDISLILRSPEHIEKFVALSAHKKDIANSTEGW
;
A
#
# COMPACT_ATOMS: atom_id res chain seq x y z
N MET A 1 -10.95 -25.32 -26.72
CA MET A 1 -10.35 -25.25 -26.25
C MET A 1 -9.98 -25.26 -26.11
N GLY A 2 -10.36 -24.76 -26.08
CA GLY A 2 -9.81 -24.50 -25.48
C GLY A 2 -9.54 -24.21 -25.41
N LYS A 3 -9.84 -23.99 -25.39
CA LYS A 3 -9.43 -23.59 -24.91
C LYS A 3 -9.01 -23.33 -24.75
N LYS A 4 -9.25 -23.18 -24.84
CA LYS A 4 -8.72 -22.74 -24.30
C LYS A 4 -8.23 -22.51 -24.10
N SER A 5 -8.52 -22.47 -24.29
CA SER A 5 -7.85 -22.16 -23.75
C SER A 5 -7.47 -21.80 -23.64
N VAL A 6 -7.65 -21.65 -23.85
CA VAL A 6 -7.08 -21.23 -23.45
C VAL A 6 -6.63 -20.98 -23.33
N SER A 7 -6.76 -20.90 -23.47
CA SER A 7 -6.17 -20.52 -23.05
C SER A 7 -5.75 -20.06 -22.94
N GLY A 8 -5.87 -19.96 -23.14
CA GLY A 8 -5.38 -19.38 -22.70
C GLY A 8 -5.40 -18.70 -22.86
N GLU A 9 -5.46 -18.58 -23.13
CA GLU A 9 -5.43 -17.97 -22.95
C GLU A 9 -5.67 -17.50 -22.73
N GLN A 10 -5.91 -17.61 -22.88
CA GLN A 10 -6.10 -17.25 -22.28
C GLN A 10 -5.96 -16.88 -21.69
N LEU A 11 -5.87 -16.57 -21.58
CA LEU A 11 -5.62 -16.22 -20.75
C LEU A 11 -5.19 -15.50 -20.72
N PHE A 12 -5.16 -14.98 -20.95
CA PHE A 12 -4.85 -14.20 -20.72
C PHE A 12 -5.07 -13.38 -21.01
N ASP A 13 -5.06 -13.28 -21.11
CA ASP A 13 -5.44 -12.38 -21.14
C ASP A 13 -6.15 -12.03 -20.82
N ILE A 14 -6.12 -12.38 -20.64
CA ILE A 14 -6.85 -11.96 -20.12
C ILE A 14 -7.22 -11.04 -19.65
N ASP A 15 -7.35 -11.07 -19.91
CA ASP A 15 -7.79 -10.14 -19.45
C ASP A 15 -7.26 -9.03 -18.79
N VAL A 16 -6.61 -8.13 -19.23
CA VAL A 16 -6.07 -7.00 -18.54
C VAL A 16 -7.12 -6.03 -18.09
N SER A 17 -8.22 -6.03 -18.72
CA SER A 17 -9.34 -5.19 -18.30
C SER A 17 -10.07 -5.76 -17.10
N VAL A 18 -9.76 -6.98 -16.73
CA VAL A 18 -10.38 -7.62 -15.59
C VAL A 18 -9.64 -7.21 -14.32
N LYS A 19 -10.38 -6.69 -13.37
CA LYS A 19 -9.78 -6.29 -12.08
C LYS A 19 -9.23 -7.50 -11.37
N ARG A 20 -8.13 -7.29 -10.65
CA ARG A 20 -7.53 -8.35 -9.86
C ARG A 20 -8.51 -8.82 -8.79
N ARG A 21 -8.52 -10.12 -8.56
CA ARG A 21 -9.24 -10.66 -7.43
C ARG A 21 -8.43 -10.39 -6.18
N VAL A 22 -9.07 -9.82 -5.17
CA VAL A 22 -8.41 -9.47 -3.93
C VAL A 22 -8.70 -10.56 -2.89
N SER A 23 -7.67 -11.17 -2.35
CA SER A 23 -7.84 -12.22 -1.37
C SER A 23 -7.88 -11.64 0.04
N GLU A 24 -8.54 -12.37 0.94
CA GLU A 24 -8.57 -11.98 2.35
C GLU A 24 -7.17 -12.01 2.95
N ASP A 25 -6.34 -12.97 2.51
CA ASP A 25 -4.97 -13.05 3.00
C ASP A 25 -4.17 -11.82 2.65
N ASP A 26 -4.36 -11.30 1.45
CA ASP A 26 -3.66 -10.08 1.04
C ASP A 26 -4.13 -8.88 1.85
N ILE A 27 -5.43 -8.80 2.10
CA ILE A 27 -5.97 -7.71 2.92
C ILE A 27 -5.38 -7.78 4.33
N GLN A 28 -5.34 -8.98 4.90
CA GLN A 28 -4.77 -9.17 6.23
C GLN A 28 -3.28 -8.83 6.26
N SER A 29 -2.54 -9.21 5.20
CA SER A 29 -1.12 -8.90 5.11
C SER A 29 -0.87 -7.40 5.12
N VAL A 30 -1.68 -6.63 4.40
CA VAL A 30 -1.55 -5.18 4.38
C VAL A 30 -1.84 -4.59 5.75
N TRP A 31 -2.89 -5.07 6.39
CA TRP A 31 -3.24 -4.62 7.74
C TRP A 31 -2.11 -4.89 8.72
N ASP A 32 -1.60 -6.11 8.71
CA ASP A 32 -0.52 -6.50 9.63
C ASP A 32 0.72 -5.66 9.39
N TYR A 33 1.05 -5.41 8.14
CA TYR A 33 2.22 -4.60 7.81
C TYR A 33 2.04 -3.16 8.28
N TRP A 34 0.85 -2.60 8.09
CA TRP A 34 0.58 -1.24 8.55
C TRP A 34 0.68 -1.15 10.08
N VAL A 35 0.11 -2.10 10.79
CA VAL A 35 0.19 -2.11 12.25
C VAL A 35 1.66 -2.22 12.69
N ALA A 36 2.40 -3.14 12.09
CA ALA A 36 3.81 -3.32 12.45
C ALA A 36 4.65 -2.08 12.12
N THR A 37 4.35 -1.42 11.02
CA THR A 37 5.15 -0.30 10.55
C THR A 37 4.82 1.00 11.29
N HIS A 38 3.54 1.25 11.53
CA HIS A 38 3.09 2.55 12.04
C HIS A 38 2.64 2.52 13.50
N HIS A 39 2.38 1.37 14.06
CA HIS A 39 1.84 1.26 15.42
C HIS A 39 2.70 0.42 16.35
N SER A 40 3.79 -0.13 15.87
CA SER A 40 4.68 -0.94 16.70
C SER A 40 5.31 -0.05 17.78
N GLY A 41 5.24 -0.51 19.03
CA GLY A 41 5.83 0.19 20.14
C GLY A 41 5.08 1.43 20.61
N ARG A 42 3.95 1.74 20.00
CA ARG A 42 3.17 2.89 20.40
C ARG A 42 2.22 2.53 21.52
N LYS A 43 2.02 3.49 22.41
CA LYS A 43 1.07 3.32 23.50
C LYS A 43 -0.33 3.65 23.00
N GLY A 44 -1.32 3.13 23.71
CA GLY A 44 -2.70 3.38 23.38
C GLY A 44 -3.37 2.14 22.80
N PRO A 45 -4.64 2.24 22.48
CA PRO A 45 -5.38 1.10 21.96
C PRO A 45 -4.90 0.70 20.56
N LYS A 46 -4.98 -0.57 20.26
CA LYS A 46 -4.66 -1.05 18.93
C LYS A 46 -5.70 -0.56 17.93
N PRO A 47 -5.28 -0.27 16.71
CA PRO A 47 -6.25 0.14 15.70
C PRO A 47 -7.24 -0.98 15.42
N GLN A 48 -8.46 -0.60 15.13
CA GLN A 48 -9.54 -1.53 14.88
C GLN A 48 -9.93 -1.48 13.41
N TRP A 49 -10.41 -2.62 12.92
CA TRP A 49 -10.98 -2.66 11.58
C TRP A 49 -12.19 -1.74 11.48
N SER A 50 -12.36 -1.15 10.31
CA SER A 50 -13.57 -0.41 9.97
C SER A 50 -13.87 -0.68 8.50
N SER A 51 -15.10 -0.42 8.12
CA SER A 51 -15.49 -0.60 6.73
C SER A 51 -14.64 0.25 5.79
N LEU A 52 -14.33 1.47 6.21
CA LEU A 52 -13.52 2.36 5.39
C LEU A 52 -12.09 1.85 5.25
N ARG A 53 -11.48 1.44 6.36
CA ARG A 53 -10.11 0.94 6.32
C ARG A 53 -10.02 -0.31 5.44
N ARG A 54 -10.97 -1.22 5.60
CA ARG A 54 -10.97 -2.43 4.79
C ARG A 54 -11.15 -2.12 3.32
N ARG A 55 -12.07 -1.22 2.99
CA ARG A 55 -12.32 -0.86 1.59
C ARG A 55 -11.11 -0.20 0.96
N ARG A 56 -10.43 0.68 1.69
CA ARG A 56 -9.24 1.33 1.16
C ARG A 56 -8.15 0.32 0.84
N ILE A 57 -7.97 -0.66 1.72
CA ILE A 57 -6.98 -1.72 1.48
C ILE A 57 -7.40 -2.55 0.26
N HIS A 58 -8.65 -2.96 0.22
CA HIS A 58 -9.16 -3.76 -0.88
C HIS A 58 -8.94 -3.05 -2.22
N ASP A 59 -9.35 -1.79 -2.29
CA ASP A 59 -9.29 -1.04 -3.54
C ASP A 59 -7.84 -0.81 -3.98
N ALA A 60 -6.94 -0.55 -3.03
CA ALA A 60 -5.53 -0.36 -3.36
C ALA A 60 -4.93 -1.63 -3.94
N ILE A 61 -5.22 -2.77 -3.33
CA ILE A 61 -4.71 -4.05 -3.85
C ILE A 61 -5.29 -4.32 -5.24
N ARG A 62 -6.59 -4.08 -5.41
CA ARG A 62 -7.25 -4.29 -6.69
C ARG A 62 -6.60 -3.45 -7.79
N ASP A 63 -6.33 -2.20 -7.51
CA ASP A 63 -5.89 -1.24 -8.53
C ASP A 63 -4.38 -1.25 -8.73
N TYR A 64 -3.60 -1.49 -7.69
CA TYR A 64 -2.14 -1.37 -7.74
C TYR A 64 -1.40 -2.67 -7.44
N GLY A 65 -2.06 -3.62 -6.80
CA GLY A 65 -1.43 -4.86 -6.40
C GLY A 65 -0.89 -4.80 -4.99
N LEU A 66 -0.57 -5.97 -4.45
CA LEU A 66 -0.11 -6.09 -3.06
C LEU A 66 1.20 -5.34 -2.84
N ALA A 67 2.18 -5.54 -3.73
CA ALA A 67 3.51 -4.96 -3.54
C ALA A 67 3.45 -3.44 -3.49
N ALA A 68 2.70 -2.82 -4.40
CA ALA A 68 2.59 -1.36 -4.41
C ALA A 68 1.86 -0.84 -3.17
N THR A 69 0.85 -1.58 -2.71
CA THR A 69 0.12 -1.19 -1.51
C THR A 69 1.05 -1.20 -0.29
N LEU A 70 1.87 -2.25 -0.16
CA LEU A 70 2.84 -2.30 0.93
C LEU A 70 3.88 -1.19 0.80
N ALA A 71 4.32 -0.90 -0.42
CA ALA A 71 5.29 0.17 -0.66
C ALA A 71 4.72 1.53 -0.25
N ALA A 72 3.42 1.77 -0.49
CA ALA A 72 2.80 3.02 -0.07
C ALA A 72 2.84 3.19 1.45
N ILE A 73 2.60 2.10 2.18
CA ILE A 73 2.64 2.14 3.63
C ILE A 73 4.05 2.47 4.11
N GLU A 74 5.05 1.84 3.53
CA GLU A 74 6.43 2.13 3.87
C GLU A 74 6.81 3.55 3.48
N GLY A 75 6.39 3.99 2.29
CA GLY A 75 6.70 5.33 1.81
C GLY A 75 6.21 6.43 2.74
N CYS A 76 5.07 6.20 3.39
CA CYS A 76 4.55 7.18 4.33
C CYS A 76 5.52 7.45 5.48
N THR A 77 6.31 6.45 5.88
CA THR A 77 7.29 6.63 6.95
C THR A 77 8.41 7.61 6.54
N HIS A 78 8.57 7.83 5.25
CA HIS A 78 9.58 8.74 4.74
C HIS A 78 9.04 10.15 4.48
N SER A 79 7.83 10.42 4.92
CA SER A 79 7.24 11.74 4.83
C SER A 79 7.19 12.34 6.24
N PRO A 80 8.14 13.22 6.58
CA PRO A 80 8.16 13.79 7.93
C PRO A 80 6.84 14.46 8.30
N TRP A 81 6.24 15.16 7.35
CA TRP A 81 4.98 15.85 7.62
C TRP A 81 3.89 14.88 8.06
N HIS A 82 3.76 13.75 7.36
CA HIS A 82 2.72 12.77 7.69
C HIS A 82 3.05 12.01 8.98
N MET A 83 4.31 11.99 9.36
CA MET A 83 4.74 11.29 10.58
C MET A 83 4.78 12.20 11.79
N GLY A 84 4.17 13.38 11.70
CA GLY A 84 3.98 14.26 12.84
C GLY A 84 4.86 15.49 12.86
N GLN A 85 5.75 15.68 11.91
CA GLN A 85 6.58 16.87 11.83
C GLN A 85 5.84 17.97 11.07
N ASN A 86 4.82 18.49 11.72
CA ASN A 86 3.98 19.53 11.15
C ASN A 86 3.55 20.44 12.31
N PRO A 87 2.93 21.60 11.99
CA PRO A 87 2.62 22.59 13.04
C PRO A 87 1.79 22.04 14.19
N ASN A 88 0.91 21.06 13.91
CA ASN A 88 0.04 20.50 14.95
C ASN A 88 0.67 19.31 15.66
N GLY A 89 1.80 18.81 15.19
CA GLY A 89 2.41 17.61 15.76
C GLY A 89 1.56 16.36 15.56
N THR A 90 0.67 16.37 14.57
CA THR A 90 -0.30 15.31 14.36
C THR A 90 0.20 14.35 13.29
N ARG A 91 0.12 13.05 13.58
CA ARG A 91 0.47 12.04 12.58
C ARG A 91 -0.73 11.78 11.68
N TYR A 92 -0.48 11.83 10.39
CA TYR A 92 -1.51 11.58 9.38
C TYR A 92 -1.18 10.30 8.63
N ASN A 93 -1.00 9.22 9.39
CA ASN A 93 -0.56 7.93 8.86
C ASN A 93 -1.59 6.82 9.04
N ASP A 94 -2.86 7.19 9.17
CA ASP A 94 -3.91 6.17 9.17
C ASP A 94 -3.94 5.47 7.83
N ILE A 95 -4.24 4.16 7.84
CA ILE A 95 -4.25 3.40 6.59
C ILE A 95 -5.29 3.98 5.61
N SER A 96 -6.39 4.50 6.12
CA SER A 96 -7.41 5.09 5.26
C SER A 96 -6.93 6.39 4.62
N LEU A 97 -5.98 7.07 5.24
CA LEU A 97 -5.41 8.29 4.66
C LEU A 97 -4.30 7.96 3.68
N ILE A 98 -3.46 6.97 4.01
CA ILE A 98 -2.38 6.56 3.12
C ILE A 98 -2.94 6.09 1.78
N LEU A 99 -4.03 5.34 1.81
CA LEU A 99 -4.60 4.71 0.63
C LEU A 99 -5.85 5.40 0.14
N ARG A 100 -6.02 6.67 0.45
CA ARG A 100 -7.30 7.36 0.20
C ARG A 100 -7.55 7.71 -1.27
N SER A 101 -6.51 7.84 -2.06
CA SER A 101 -6.68 8.22 -3.45
C SER A 101 -5.48 7.75 -4.26
N PRO A 102 -5.64 7.65 -5.59
CA PRO A 102 -4.50 7.31 -6.45
C PRO A 102 -3.31 8.25 -6.24
N GLU A 103 -3.58 9.54 -6.08
CA GLU A 103 -2.50 10.51 -5.89
C GLU A 103 -1.71 10.24 -4.63
N HIS A 104 -2.39 9.88 -3.55
CA HIS A 104 -1.70 9.55 -2.30
C HIS A 104 -0.91 8.27 -2.40
N ILE A 105 -1.51 7.24 -2.98
CA ILE A 105 -0.83 5.95 -3.12
C ILE A 105 0.42 6.12 -3.98
N GLU A 106 0.29 6.79 -5.11
CA GLU A 106 1.41 6.97 -6.04
C GLU A 106 2.51 7.80 -5.41
N LYS A 107 2.13 8.84 -4.67
CA LYS A 107 3.10 9.68 -3.96
C LYS A 107 3.91 8.87 -2.96
N PHE A 108 3.24 8.06 -2.15
CA PHE A 108 3.94 7.28 -1.13
C PHE A 108 4.77 6.16 -1.74
N VAL A 109 4.28 5.55 -2.82
CA VAL A 109 5.09 4.56 -3.53
C VAL A 109 6.38 5.21 -4.05
N ALA A 110 6.25 6.42 -4.60
CA ALA A 110 7.41 7.15 -5.10
C ALA A 110 8.39 7.48 -3.97
N LEU A 111 7.89 7.84 -2.79
CA LEU A 111 8.76 8.10 -1.65
C LEU A 111 9.53 6.85 -1.23
N SER A 112 8.90 5.70 -1.28
CA SER A 112 9.56 4.44 -0.97
C SER A 112 10.69 4.17 -1.97
N ALA A 113 10.40 4.31 -3.25
CA ALA A 113 11.39 4.09 -4.30
C ALA A 113 12.52 5.12 -4.24
N HIS A 114 12.17 6.38 -4.01
CA HIS A 114 13.17 7.44 -3.92
C HIS A 114 14.14 7.19 -2.77
N LYS A 115 13.61 6.75 -1.64
CA LYS A 115 14.45 6.44 -0.49
C LYS A 115 15.44 5.32 -0.82
N LYS A 116 14.97 4.31 -1.53
CA LYS A 116 15.86 3.22 -1.95
C LYS A 116 16.92 3.71 -2.91
N ASP A 117 16.53 4.55 -3.85
CA ASP A 117 17.47 5.10 -4.82
C ASP A 117 18.55 5.93 -4.14
N ILE A 118 18.15 6.75 -3.17
CA ILE A 118 19.10 7.55 -2.42
C ILE A 118 20.07 6.65 -1.67
N ALA A 119 19.57 5.63 -1.01
CA ALA A 119 20.41 4.70 -0.27
C ALA A 119 21.40 4.01 -1.18
N ASN A 120 20.96 3.60 -2.37
CA ASN A 120 21.83 2.94 -3.33
C ASN A 120 22.85 3.92 -3.90
N SER A 121 22.43 5.14 -4.17
CA SER A 121 23.30 6.15 -4.76
C SER A 121 24.40 6.60 -3.80
N THR A 122 24.14 6.56 -2.51
CA THR A 122 25.08 7.03 -1.50
C THR A 122 26.42 6.31 -1.63
N GLU A 123 26.39 5.08 -2.02
CA GLU A 123 27.61 4.30 -2.15
C GLU A 123 28.51 4.81 -3.27
N GLY A 124 27.93 5.48 -4.25
CA GLY A 124 28.66 5.99 -5.37
C GLY A 124 29.20 7.39 -5.20
N TRP A 125 28.96 7.98 -4.08
CA TRP A 125 29.39 9.37 -3.82
C TRP A 125 30.74 9.36 -3.09
#